data_661ca7cc7a4b49506600fccb2bbdeffb
#
_entry.id   661ca7cc7a4b49506600fccb2bbdeffb
#
_cell.length_a   1.000
_cell.length_b   1.000
_cell.length_c   1.000
_cell.angle_alpha   90.00
_cell.angle_beta   90.00
_cell.angle_gamma   90.00
#
_symmetry.space_group_name_H-M   'P 1'
#
loop_
_entity.id
_entity.type
_entity.pdbx_description
1 polymer ?
#
loop_
_entity_poly.entity_id
_entity_poly.type
_entity_poly.pdbx_seq_one_letter_code
_entity_poly.pdbx_strand_id
1 'polypeptide(L)'
;MVRPQLDDPLSCQRLLDQLKDLHEAGLRHLEVAWSSHAGWRRFVQEIQECCPRFALGAASVVAIEALDDLQSLDLAYAMAPCWDPALVGAARDLGQLLIPGVLSPTEVQQTTAFGCRLVKLFPAATVGVAYWKRLEAPLGPLPFVIAAGGLTTIDLSAWLGAGHDAIALGRRAIGDHGVDPVLLGWLNRS
;
A
#
# COMPACT_ATOMS: atom_id res chain seq x y z
N MET A 1 -1.16 0.09 5.41
CA MET A 1 -1.30 -1.35 5.09
C MET A 1 -1.55 -2.13 6.36
N VAL A 2 -2.62 -2.92 6.38
CA VAL A 2 -3.01 -3.80 7.49
C VAL A 2 -2.89 -5.26 7.11
N ARG A 3 -2.68 -6.12 8.11
CA ARG A 3 -2.62 -7.58 7.95
C ARG A 3 -3.51 -8.21 9.02
N PRO A 4 -4.75 -8.57 8.67
CA PRO A 4 -5.69 -9.18 9.62
C PRO A 4 -5.21 -10.56 10.07
N GLN A 5 -5.49 -10.90 11.32
CA GLN A 5 -5.34 -12.25 11.86
C GLN A 5 -6.67 -12.99 11.71
N LEU A 6 -6.93 -13.52 10.51
CA LEU A 6 -8.24 -14.03 10.08
C LEU A 6 -8.75 -15.22 10.89
N ASP A 7 -7.86 -15.91 11.61
CA ASP A 7 -8.22 -16.99 12.54
C ASP A 7 -8.58 -16.51 13.95
N ASP A 8 -8.43 -15.20 14.21
CA ASP A 8 -8.77 -14.56 15.50
C ASP A 8 -9.87 -13.50 15.30
N PRO A 9 -11.15 -13.85 15.57
CA PRO A 9 -12.27 -12.93 15.41
C PRO A 9 -12.16 -11.66 16.27
N LEU A 10 -11.57 -11.76 17.48
CA LEU A 10 -11.40 -10.60 18.36
C LEU A 10 -10.35 -9.64 17.81
N SER A 11 -9.28 -10.15 17.22
CA SER A 11 -8.27 -9.33 16.54
C SER A 11 -8.84 -8.65 15.30
N CYS A 12 -9.66 -9.37 14.51
CA CYS A 12 -10.36 -8.80 13.36
C CYS A 12 -11.31 -7.66 13.78
N GLN A 13 -12.11 -7.87 14.83
CA GLN A 13 -13.03 -6.85 15.33
C GLN A 13 -12.30 -5.60 15.81
N ARG A 14 -11.23 -5.76 16.60
CA ARG A 14 -10.39 -4.63 17.04
C ARG A 14 -9.80 -3.87 15.86
N LEU A 15 -9.33 -4.59 14.84
CA LEU A 15 -8.81 -3.95 13.63
C LEU A 15 -9.90 -3.17 12.89
N LEU A 16 -11.10 -3.70 12.75
CA LEU A 16 -12.24 -2.98 12.14
C LEU A 16 -12.57 -1.70 12.90
N ASP A 17 -12.56 -1.71 14.23
CA ASP A 17 -12.83 -0.52 15.03
C ASP A 17 -11.75 0.55 14.85
N GLN A 18 -10.47 0.15 14.80
CA GLN A 18 -9.36 1.07 14.47
C GLN A 18 -9.45 1.63 13.04
N LEU A 19 -9.95 0.84 12.09
CA LEU A 19 -10.16 1.31 10.70
C LEU A 19 -11.30 2.33 10.62
N LYS A 20 -12.35 2.21 11.45
CA LYS A 20 -13.39 3.22 11.57
C LYS A 20 -12.82 4.54 12.10
N ASP A 21 -11.96 4.50 13.14
CA ASP A 21 -11.29 5.70 13.66
C ASP A 21 -10.49 6.41 12.57
N LEU A 22 -9.73 5.67 11.76
CA LEU A 22 -8.97 6.21 10.63
C LEU A 22 -9.86 6.76 9.52
N HIS A 23 -10.96 6.09 9.23
CA HIS A 23 -11.95 6.53 8.25
C HIS A 23 -12.62 7.85 8.68
N GLU A 24 -12.96 7.99 9.96
CA GLU A 24 -13.51 9.22 10.55
C GLU A 24 -12.46 10.35 10.55
N ALA A 25 -11.19 10.03 10.84
CA ALA A 25 -10.09 10.98 10.77
C ALA A 25 -9.72 11.42 9.33
N GLY A 26 -10.38 10.87 8.30
CA GLY A 26 -10.22 11.31 6.92
C GLY A 26 -9.20 10.55 6.10
N LEU A 27 -8.65 9.43 6.57
CA LEU A 27 -7.82 8.56 5.74
C LEU A 27 -8.61 8.11 4.50
N ARG A 28 -7.96 8.12 3.32
CA ARG A 28 -8.62 7.77 2.05
C ARG A 28 -8.14 6.45 1.47
N HIS A 29 -6.87 6.11 1.63
CA HIS A 29 -6.27 4.92 1.03
C HIS A 29 -5.92 3.91 2.09
N LEU A 30 -6.45 2.70 1.96
CA LEU A 30 -6.16 1.59 2.85
C LEU A 30 -5.81 0.35 2.05
N GLU A 31 -4.75 -0.35 2.44
CA GLU A 31 -4.37 -1.63 1.86
C GLU A 31 -4.56 -2.74 2.89
N VAL A 32 -5.21 -3.81 2.46
CA VAL A 32 -5.31 -5.08 3.20
C VAL A 32 -4.33 -6.07 2.59
N ALA A 33 -3.42 -6.61 3.37
CA ALA A 33 -2.51 -7.63 2.89
C ALA A 33 -3.30 -8.83 2.36
N TRP A 34 -3.10 -9.17 1.08
CA TRP A 34 -3.79 -10.28 0.45
C TRP A 34 -3.39 -11.62 1.09
N SER A 35 -4.34 -12.52 1.14
CA SER A 35 -4.17 -13.88 1.63
C SER A 35 -5.19 -14.79 0.95
N SER A 36 -4.80 -16.02 0.63
CA SER A 36 -5.69 -17.08 0.14
C SER A 36 -6.62 -17.66 1.23
N HIS A 37 -6.58 -17.12 2.44
CA HIS A 37 -7.46 -17.55 3.54
C HIS A 37 -8.92 -17.28 3.20
N ALA A 38 -9.81 -18.25 3.41
CA ALA A 38 -11.23 -18.15 3.05
C ALA A 38 -11.97 -16.95 3.67
N GLY A 39 -11.54 -16.49 4.85
CA GLY A 39 -12.09 -15.31 5.52
C GLY A 39 -11.64 -13.97 4.95
N TRP A 40 -10.66 -13.93 4.03
CA TRP A 40 -10.09 -12.68 3.56
C TRP A 40 -11.11 -11.81 2.80
N ARG A 41 -11.84 -12.40 1.87
CA ARG A 41 -12.89 -11.71 1.08
C ARG A 41 -13.95 -11.10 1.99
N ARG A 42 -14.44 -11.89 2.95
CA ARG A 42 -15.44 -11.43 3.91
C ARG A 42 -14.93 -10.24 4.73
N PHE A 43 -13.72 -10.31 5.23
CA PHE A 43 -13.12 -9.22 6.01
C PHE A 43 -13.01 -7.93 5.18
N VAL A 44 -12.63 -8.02 3.90
CA VAL A 44 -12.58 -6.87 2.99
C VAL A 44 -13.98 -6.27 2.77
N GLN A 45 -15.01 -7.12 2.57
CA GLN A 45 -16.39 -6.67 2.44
C GLN A 45 -16.89 -5.94 3.70
N GLU A 46 -16.57 -6.45 4.88
CA GLU A 46 -16.89 -5.79 6.16
C GLU A 46 -16.25 -4.39 6.25
N ILE A 47 -15.01 -4.21 5.74
CA ILE A 47 -14.39 -2.89 5.65
C ILE A 47 -15.15 -1.99 4.66
N GLN A 48 -15.52 -2.50 3.49
CA GLN A 48 -16.26 -1.72 2.48
C GLN A 48 -17.60 -1.22 3.02
N GLU A 49 -18.30 -2.05 3.79
CA GLU A 49 -19.58 -1.71 4.41
C GLU A 49 -19.43 -0.65 5.52
N CYS A 50 -18.46 -0.82 6.42
CA CYS A 50 -18.32 0.08 7.58
C CYS A 50 -17.48 1.34 7.27
N CYS A 51 -16.66 1.33 6.22
CA CYS A 51 -15.74 2.41 5.85
C CYS A 51 -15.81 2.76 4.35
N PRO A 52 -16.97 3.18 3.81
CA PRO A 52 -17.22 3.27 2.37
C PRO A 52 -16.41 4.36 1.64
N ARG A 53 -15.73 5.26 2.36
CA ARG A 53 -14.88 6.29 1.74
C ARG A 53 -13.46 5.83 1.50
N PHE A 54 -13.06 4.64 1.93
CA PHE A 54 -11.76 4.11 1.60
C PHE A 54 -11.67 3.72 0.11
N ALA A 55 -10.64 4.19 -0.56
CA ALA A 55 -10.12 3.54 -1.75
C ALA A 55 -9.32 2.31 -1.26
N LEU A 56 -9.98 1.15 -1.23
CA LEU A 56 -9.37 -0.08 -0.76
C LEU A 56 -8.45 -0.68 -1.81
N GLY A 57 -7.29 -1.15 -1.37
CA GLY A 57 -6.35 -1.90 -2.17
C GLY A 57 -5.91 -3.20 -1.49
N ALA A 58 -5.31 -4.10 -2.27
CA ALA A 58 -4.64 -5.29 -1.75
C ALA A 58 -3.13 -5.05 -1.71
N ALA A 59 -2.50 -5.39 -0.58
CA ALA A 59 -1.04 -5.37 -0.45
C ALA A 59 -0.44 -6.77 -0.53
N SER A 60 0.87 -6.85 -0.75
CA SER A 60 1.63 -8.12 -0.79
C SER A 60 1.16 -9.07 -1.89
N VAL A 61 0.64 -8.54 -2.99
CA VAL A 61 0.18 -9.34 -4.14
C VAL A 61 1.39 -9.87 -4.90
N VAL A 62 1.55 -11.20 -4.90
CA VAL A 62 2.63 -11.93 -5.57
C VAL A 62 2.13 -13.12 -6.39
N ALA A 63 0.82 -13.33 -6.44
CA ALA A 63 0.19 -14.45 -7.09
C ALA A 63 -0.93 -13.98 -7.99
N ILE A 64 -1.11 -14.64 -9.13
CA ILE A 64 -2.10 -14.26 -10.14
C ILE A 64 -3.53 -14.45 -9.64
N GLU A 65 -3.74 -15.41 -8.74
CA GLU A 65 -5.04 -15.72 -8.12
C GLU A 65 -5.58 -14.53 -7.31
N ALA A 66 -4.71 -13.65 -6.84
CA ALA A 66 -5.13 -12.44 -6.15
C ALA A 66 -5.93 -11.49 -7.05
N LEU A 67 -5.68 -11.53 -8.37
CA LEU A 67 -6.35 -10.65 -9.34
C LEU A 67 -7.85 -10.93 -9.43
N ASP A 68 -8.27 -12.20 -9.27
CA ASP A 68 -9.68 -12.59 -9.24
C ASP A 68 -10.38 -11.97 -8.01
N ASP A 69 -9.68 -11.95 -6.86
CA ASP A 69 -10.18 -11.33 -5.64
C ASP A 69 -10.32 -9.80 -5.81
N LEU A 70 -9.32 -9.16 -6.40
CA LEU A 70 -9.35 -7.72 -6.67
C LEU A 70 -10.54 -7.35 -7.52
N GLN A 71 -10.79 -8.10 -8.59
CA GLN A 71 -11.88 -7.86 -9.52
C GLN A 71 -13.24 -8.11 -8.85
N SER A 72 -13.39 -9.24 -8.14
CA SER A 72 -14.67 -9.61 -7.51
C SER A 72 -15.10 -8.68 -6.39
N LEU A 73 -14.14 -8.00 -5.74
CA LEU A 73 -14.36 -7.05 -4.65
C LEU A 73 -14.27 -5.58 -5.09
N ASP A 74 -14.09 -5.32 -6.39
CA ASP A 74 -13.93 -3.98 -6.96
C ASP A 74 -12.88 -3.14 -6.22
N LEU A 75 -11.70 -3.74 -5.97
CA LEU A 75 -10.64 -3.05 -5.27
C LEU A 75 -9.98 -2.01 -6.18
N ALA A 76 -9.73 -0.82 -5.63
CA ALA A 76 -9.24 0.32 -6.39
C ALA A 76 -7.82 0.12 -6.94
N TYR A 77 -6.98 -0.69 -6.28
CA TYR A 77 -5.60 -0.96 -6.68
C TYR A 77 -5.03 -2.16 -5.94
N ALA A 78 -3.85 -2.60 -6.39
CA ALA A 78 -3.03 -3.58 -5.67
C ALA A 78 -1.57 -3.12 -5.62
N MET A 79 -0.82 -3.62 -4.64
CA MET A 79 0.62 -3.41 -4.53
C MET A 79 1.38 -4.72 -4.40
N ALA A 80 2.36 -4.91 -5.27
CA ALA A 80 3.33 -5.99 -5.18
C ALA A 80 4.55 -5.56 -4.34
N PRO A 81 5.25 -6.50 -3.68
CA PRO A 81 6.51 -6.20 -3.00
C PRO A 81 7.72 -6.18 -3.95
N CYS A 82 7.57 -6.68 -5.16
CA CYS A 82 8.63 -6.83 -6.16
C CYS A 82 8.14 -6.54 -7.57
N TRP A 83 9.08 -6.47 -8.50
CA TRP A 83 8.81 -6.36 -9.93
C TRP A 83 8.55 -7.74 -10.55
N ASP A 84 7.37 -7.91 -11.08
CA ASP A 84 6.97 -9.08 -11.88
C ASP A 84 6.19 -8.60 -13.11
N PRO A 85 6.82 -8.60 -14.31
CA PRO A 85 6.17 -8.12 -15.52
C PRO A 85 4.98 -8.99 -15.95
N ALA A 86 4.97 -10.28 -15.65
CA ALA A 86 3.84 -11.15 -15.98
C ALA A 86 2.61 -10.82 -15.14
N LEU A 87 2.81 -10.63 -13.84
CA LEU A 87 1.72 -10.27 -12.93
C LEU A 87 1.17 -8.86 -13.23
N VAL A 88 2.05 -7.89 -13.51
CA VAL A 88 1.63 -6.53 -13.89
C VAL A 88 0.92 -6.52 -15.25
N GLY A 89 1.37 -7.34 -16.19
CA GLY A 89 0.71 -7.53 -17.48
C GLY A 89 -0.69 -8.10 -17.33
N ALA A 90 -0.83 -9.19 -16.57
CA ALA A 90 -2.12 -9.83 -16.31
C ALA A 90 -3.11 -8.86 -15.60
N ALA A 91 -2.65 -8.09 -14.63
CA ALA A 91 -3.48 -7.08 -13.98
C ALA A 91 -3.95 -6.01 -14.97
N ARG A 92 -3.06 -5.54 -15.86
CA ARG A 92 -3.39 -4.57 -16.91
C ARG A 92 -4.44 -5.10 -17.87
N ASP A 93 -4.33 -6.36 -18.31
CA ASP A 93 -5.28 -7.01 -19.21
C ASP A 93 -6.68 -7.11 -18.60
N LEU A 94 -6.76 -7.19 -17.27
CA LEU A 94 -8.00 -7.14 -16.47
C LEU A 94 -8.48 -5.71 -16.14
N GLY A 95 -7.77 -4.68 -16.59
CA GLY A 95 -8.08 -3.29 -16.26
C GLY A 95 -7.78 -2.89 -14.83
N GLN A 96 -6.96 -3.67 -14.11
CA GLN A 96 -6.61 -3.45 -12.71
C GLN A 96 -5.30 -2.68 -12.56
N LEU A 97 -5.22 -1.80 -11.58
CA LEU A 97 -4.00 -1.10 -11.22
C LEU A 97 -3.18 -1.95 -10.24
N LEU A 98 -2.12 -2.58 -10.74
CA LEU A 98 -1.10 -3.21 -9.89
C LEU A 98 0.17 -2.35 -9.86
N ILE A 99 0.55 -1.89 -8.66
CA ILE A 99 1.72 -1.05 -8.41
C ILE A 99 2.90 -1.95 -8.06
N PRO A 100 3.91 -2.07 -8.93
CA PRO A 100 5.05 -2.96 -8.70
C PRO A 100 6.00 -2.39 -7.62
N GLY A 101 6.60 -3.29 -6.84
CA GLY A 101 7.68 -2.98 -5.93
C GLY A 101 9.02 -2.89 -6.67
N VAL A 102 9.83 -1.89 -6.34
CA VAL A 102 11.17 -1.67 -6.89
C VAL A 102 12.14 -1.28 -5.79
N LEU A 103 13.40 -1.64 -5.95
CA LEU A 103 14.49 -1.21 -5.06
C LEU A 103 15.71 -0.73 -5.84
N SER A 104 16.06 -1.40 -6.94
CA SER A 104 17.27 -1.12 -7.71
C SER A 104 17.01 -0.19 -8.91
N PRO A 105 18.03 0.52 -9.41
CA PRO A 105 17.92 1.30 -10.64
C PRO A 105 17.43 0.48 -11.84
N THR A 106 17.84 -0.79 -11.93
CA THR A 106 17.42 -1.70 -12.99
C THR A 106 15.91 -1.96 -12.96
N GLU A 107 15.34 -2.23 -11.78
CA GLU A 107 13.90 -2.44 -11.64
C GLU A 107 13.11 -1.16 -11.96
N VAL A 108 13.60 0.02 -11.53
CA VAL A 108 13.00 1.30 -11.89
C VAL A 108 12.99 1.51 -13.41
N GLN A 109 14.11 1.23 -14.08
CA GLN A 109 14.19 1.33 -15.54
C GLN A 109 13.24 0.36 -16.23
N GLN A 110 13.20 -0.90 -15.79
CA GLN A 110 12.33 -1.94 -16.36
C GLN A 110 10.85 -1.61 -16.19
N THR A 111 10.43 -1.19 -15.01
CA THR A 111 9.05 -0.80 -14.74
C THR A 111 8.63 0.41 -15.56
N THR A 112 9.52 1.41 -15.70
CA THR A 112 9.27 2.59 -16.54
C THR A 112 9.16 2.22 -18.01
N ALA A 113 10.06 1.40 -18.53
CA ALA A 113 10.02 0.89 -19.91
C ALA A 113 8.75 0.03 -20.18
N PHE A 114 8.26 -0.69 -19.18
CA PHE A 114 6.99 -1.43 -19.25
C PHE A 114 5.75 -0.53 -19.23
N GLY A 115 5.92 0.77 -18.93
CA GLY A 115 4.86 1.77 -18.90
C GLY A 115 4.20 1.95 -17.51
N CYS A 116 4.84 1.51 -16.43
CA CYS A 116 4.36 1.79 -15.07
C CYS A 116 4.61 3.27 -14.74
N ARG A 117 3.55 4.01 -14.46
CA ARG A 117 3.64 5.43 -14.07
C ARG A 117 3.72 5.65 -12.56
N LEU A 118 3.48 4.61 -11.79
CA LEU A 118 3.51 4.60 -10.33
C LEU A 118 4.19 3.31 -9.86
N VAL A 119 5.14 3.44 -8.93
CA VAL A 119 5.89 2.31 -8.36
C VAL A 119 5.94 2.42 -6.84
N LYS A 120 6.24 1.32 -6.19
CA LYS A 120 6.44 1.25 -4.74
C LYS A 120 7.92 1.03 -4.44
N LEU A 121 8.59 2.01 -3.83
CA LEU A 121 9.93 1.83 -3.30
C LEU A 121 9.87 0.93 -2.05
N PHE A 122 10.41 -0.29 -2.13
CA PHE A 122 10.32 -1.27 -1.05
C PHE A 122 11.56 -2.17 -0.94
N PRO A 123 12.12 -2.33 0.27
CA PRO A 123 11.79 -1.65 1.53
C PRO A 123 12.49 -0.27 1.64
N ALA A 124 11.72 0.81 1.71
CA ALA A 124 12.21 2.19 1.60
C ALA A 124 13.19 2.59 2.71
N ALA A 125 12.91 2.22 3.96
CA ALA A 125 13.79 2.56 5.10
C ALA A 125 15.22 2.03 4.94
N THR A 126 15.42 0.95 4.18
CA THR A 126 16.74 0.34 3.96
C THR A 126 17.66 1.24 3.14
N VAL A 127 17.12 1.98 2.17
CA VAL A 127 17.91 2.82 1.25
C VAL A 127 17.94 4.30 1.67
N GLY A 128 17.01 4.71 2.53
CA GLY A 128 16.94 6.05 3.08
C GLY A 128 16.28 7.08 2.15
N VAL A 129 15.89 8.20 2.76
CA VAL A 129 15.03 9.24 2.17
C VAL A 129 15.60 9.89 0.90
N ALA A 130 16.92 10.01 0.79
CA ALA A 130 17.57 10.67 -0.36
C ALA A 130 17.74 9.74 -1.58
N TYR A 131 17.47 8.44 -1.43
CA TYR A 131 17.77 7.45 -2.46
C TYR A 131 17.03 7.72 -3.77
N TRP A 132 15.73 7.91 -3.71
CA TRP A 132 14.87 8.05 -4.89
C TRP A 132 15.33 9.20 -5.79
N LYS A 133 15.53 10.37 -5.22
CA LYS A 133 15.98 11.55 -5.97
C LYS A 133 17.35 11.37 -6.66
N ARG A 134 18.23 10.54 -6.08
CA ARG A 134 19.54 10.26 -6.69
C ARG A 134 19.45 9.43 -7.97
N LEU A 135 18.34 8.73 -8.19
CA LEU A 135 18.13 7.95 -9.42
C LEU A 135 17.76 8.83 -10.61
N GLU A 136 17.30 10.05 -10.40
CA GLU A 136 16.90 10.97 -11.47
C GLU A 136 18.05 11.33 -12.41
N ALA A 137 19.24 11.58 -11.87
CA ALA A 137 20.39 11.97 -12.66
C ALA A 137 20.81 10.89 -13.70
N PRO A 138 20.93 9.60 -13.33
CA PRO A 138 21.30 8.54 -14.29
C PRO A 138 20.13 8.01 -15.13
N LEU A 139 18.88 8.08 -14.65
CA LEU A 139 17.72 7.44 -15.32
C LEU A 139 16.80 8.43 -16.04
N GLY A 140 16.96 9.75 -15.81
CA GLY A 140 16.03 10.76 -16.31
C GLY A 140 14.73 10.81 -15.46
N PRO A 141 13.60 11.26 -16.05
CA PRO A 141 12.35 11.40 -15.32
C PRO A 141 11.90 10.09 -14.67
N LEU A 142 11.64 10.13 -13.37
CA LEU A 142 11.21 8.97 -12.59
C LEU A 142 9.66 8.87 -12.55
N PRO A 143 9.11 7.66 -12.39
CA PRO A 143 7.68 7.49 -12.14
C PRO A 143 7.30 8.06 -10.76
N PHE A 144 6.01 8.27 -10.52
CA PHE A 144 5.47 8.53 -9.19
C PHE A 144 5.86 7.41 -8.23
N VAL A 145 6.12 7.75 -6.95
CA VAL A 145 6.64 6.78 -6.00
C VAL A 145 5.91 6.79 -4.67
N ILE A 146 5.54 5.59 -4.23
CA ILE A 146 5.04 5.33 -2.88
C ILE A 146 6.19 4.73 -2.07
N ALA A 147 6.67 5.44 -1.05
CA ALA A 147 7.67 4.90 -0.13
C ALA A 147 7.02 3.94 0.87
N ALA A 148 7.49 2.70 0.95
CA ALA A 148 6.93 1.68 1.81
C ALA A 148 8.00 0.78 2.44
N GLY A 149 7.70 0.23 3.62
CA GLY A 149 8.58 -0.72 4.30
C GLY A 149 9.53 -0.08 5.31
N GLY A 150 9.25 -0.33 6.59
CA GLY A 150 10.06 0.13 7.71
C GLY A 150 9.79 1.56 8.18
N LEU A 151 8.91 2.29 7.50
CA LEU A 151 8.56 3.67 7.84
C LEU A 151 7.53 3.75 8.95
N THR A 152 7.56 4.86 9.69
CA THR A 152 6.67 5.19 10.79
C THR A 152 6.04 6.56 10.58
N THR A 153 5.15 6.95 11.44
CA THR A 153 4.45 8.24 11.38
C THR A 153 5.37 9.45 11.53
N ILE A 154 6.49 9.31 12.23
CA ILE A 154 7.50 10.38 12.35
C ILE A 154 8.28 10.63 11.05
N ASP A 155 8.27 9.68 10.13
CA ASP A 155 8.96 9.77 8.85
C ASP A 155 8.18 10.58 7.80
N LEU A 156 6.86 10.79 8.00
CA LEU A 156 5.95 11.39 7.02
C LEU A 156 6.48 12.70 6.44
N SER A 157 6.81 13.67 7.30
CA SER A 157 7.25 14.99 6.83
C SER A 157 8.56 14.94 6.06
N ALA A 158 9.52 14.12 6.49
CA ALA A 158 10.83 14.01 5.85
C ALA A 158 10.73 13.36 4.47
N TRP A 159 9.95 12.29 4.34
CA TRP A 159 9.82 11.57 3.08
C TRP A 159 8.98 12.32 2.05
N LEU A 160 7.84 12.91 2.45
CA LEU A 160 7.04 13.75 1.55
C LEU A 160 7.83 15.02 1.15
N GLY A 161 8.54 15.64 2.09
CA GLY A 161 9.39 16.80 1.79
C GLY A 161 10.57 16.49 0.88
N ALA A 162 11.02 15.25 0.80
CA ALA A 162 12.05 14.79 -0.12
C ALA A 162 11.54 14.46 -1.54
N GLY A 163 10.22 14.60 -1.78
CA GLY A 163 9.61 14.42 -3.10
C GLY A 163 9.04 13.04 -3.36
N HIS A 164 8.79 12.23 -2.32
CA HIS A 164 7.98 11.03 -2.49
C HIS A 164 6.50 11.42 -2.55
N ASP A 165 5.76 10.85 -3.49
CA ASP A 165 4.35 11.22 -3.75
C ASP A 165 3.39 10.68 -2.68
N ALA A 166 3.73 9.56 -2.07
CA ALA A 166 2.97 8.98 -0.97
C ALA A 166 3.86 8.10 -0.06
N ILE A 167 3.32 7.79 1.12
CA ILE A 167 3.94 6.88 2.09
C ILE A 167 2.94 5.83 2.51
N ALA A 168 3.33 4.56 2.41
CA ALA A 168 2.57 3.44 2.92
C ALA A 168 3.12 3.02 4.30
N LEU A 169 2.34 3.30 5.34
CA LEU A 169 2.62 2.91 6.71
C LEU A 169 2.10 1.48 6.98
N GLY A 170 2.82 0.74 7.80
CA GLY A 170 2.46 -0.63 8.19
C GLY A 170 2.01 -0.72 9.65
N ARG A 171 2.29 -1.88 10.26
CA ARG A 171 1.87 -2.26 11.62
C ARG A 171 2.21 -1.26 12.74
N ARG A 172 3.19 -0.38 12.53
CA ARG A 172 3.55 0.64 13.54
C ARG A 172 2.55 1.79 13.60
N ALA A 173 1.72 1.96 12.58
CA ALA A 173 0.69 3.00 12.57
C ALA A 173 -0.65 2.52 13.15
N ILE A 174 -0.85 1.20 13.20
CA ILE A 174 -2.03 0.54 13.76
C ILE A 174 -1.53 -0.70 14.50
N GLY A 175 -1.58 -0.69 15.81
CA GLY A 175 -1.07 -1.78 16.65
C GLY A 175 -2.08 -2.20 17.72
N ASP A 176 -1.63 -3.07 18.63
CA ASP A 176 -2.47 -3.59 19.73
C ASP A 176 -3.00 -2.50 20.66
N HIS A 177 -2.34 -1.35 20.71
CA HIS A 177 -2.71 -0.19 21.53
C HIS A 177 -3.58 0.85 20.80
N GLY A 178 -4.01 0.55 19.58
CA GLY A 178 -4.84 1.46 18.77
C GLY A 178 -4.09 2.09 17.59
N VAL A 179 -4.69 3.13 17.04
CA VAL A 179 -4.10 3.97 16.00
C VAL A 179 -3.07 4.92 16.62
N ASP A 180 -1.91 5.08 15.95
CA ASP A 180 -0.87 6.01 16.40
C ASP A 180 -1.44 7.44 16.48
N PRO A 181 -1.38 8.09 17.65
CA PRO A 181 -1.88 9.46 17.84
C PRO A 181 -1.21 10.49 16.92
N VAL A 182 0.05 10.26 16.53
CA VAL A 182 0.77 11.14 15.58
C VAL A 182 0.10 11.07 14.20
N LEU A 183 -0.33 9.89 13.76
CA LEU A 183 -1.07 9.73 12.50
C LEU A 183 -2.41 10.46 12.56
N LEU A 184 -3.19 10.27 13.62
CA LEU A 184 -4.48 10.95 13.81
C LEU A 184 -4.29 12.47 13.80
N GLY A 185 -3.28 12.97 14.53
CA GLY A 185 -2.95 14.40 14.55
C GLY A 185 -2.47 14.93 13.20
N TRP A 186 -1.89 14.09 12.34
CA TRP A 186 -1.49 14.47 10.99
C TRP A 186 -2.70 14.54 10.06
N LEU A 187 -3.59 13.54 10.09
CA LEU A 187 -4.82 13.49 9.29
C LEU A 187 -5.75 14.66 9.58
N ASN A 188 -5.90 15.03 10.84
CA ASN A 188 -6.77 16.15 11.25
C ASN A 188 -6.25 17.55 10.83
N ARG A 189 -5.01 17.66 10.32
CA ARG A 189 -4.41 18.92 9.83
C ARG A 189 -4.36 19.02 8.32
N SER A 190 -4.65 17.92 7.62
CA SER A 190 -4.66 17.82 6.16
C SER A 190 -6.03 18.09 5.60
#